data_a36557affcf19bbb26d41c8b077421f5
#
_entry.id   a36557affcf19bbb26d41c8b077421f5
#
_cell.length_a   1.000
_cell.length_b   1.000
_cell.length_c   1.000
_cell.angle_alpha   90.00
_cell.angle_beta   90.00
_cell.angle_gamma   90.00
#
_symmetry.space_group_name_H-M   'P 1'
#
loop_
_entity.id
_entity.type
_entity.pdbx_description
1 polymer ?
#
loop_
_entity_poly.entity_id
_entity_poly.type
_entity_poly.pdbx_seq_one_letter_code
_entity_poly.pdbx_strand_id
1 'polypeptide(L)'
;MSLSGLMASICLYAQSPTWDSTGRPNNYAIKVEQFRSYPDAGTDYVFLGNSITAGTDWNELLGITNGRNRGISGDNTFGVLERLNEVTQGKPAKVFILIGINDVAGNKPDSVIVNNYKRMVRRIKAESPTTKIYFQTLLPVNNEFEKRNHFNKDEHIAWINNEIKKMGNEEKITIIDLHPHFLGADKKLEKKYTMDGLHLNAAGYAVWANILKPYLK
;
A
#
# COMPACT_ATOMS: atom_id res chain seq x y z
N MET A 1 -37.17 55.39 -13.68
CA MET A 1 -37.18 54.31 -12.67
C MET A 1 -36.09 53.32 -13.06
N SER A 2 -34.95 53.38 -12.38
CA SER A 2 -33.79 52.49 -12.61
C SER A 2 -33.84 51.36 -11.59
N LEU A 3 -33.99 50.10 -12.06
CA LEU A 3 -33.85 48.91 -11.21
C LEU A 3 -32.37 48.54 -11.15
N SER A 4 -31.75 48.77 -10.00
CA SER A 4 -30.41 48.23 -9.67
C SER A 4 -30.57 46.81 -9.20
N GLY A 5 -30.20 45.85 -10.06
CA GLY A 5 -30.12 44.43 -9.68
C GLY A 5 -28.90 44.17 -8.78
N LEU A 6 -29.13 43.74 -7.56
CA LEU A 6 -28.11 43.28 -6.62
C LEU A 6 -27.68 41.84 -7.04
N MET A 7 -26.49 41.68 -7.61
CA MET A 7 -25.88 40.36 -7.80
C MET A 7 -25.27 39.92 -6.47
N ALA A 8 -25.89 38.93 -5.84
CA ALA A 8 -25.30 38.24 -4.69
C ALA A 8 -24.25 37.21 -5.18
N SER A 9 -22.97 37.51 -4.91
CA SER A 9 -21.90 36.56 -5.12
C SER A 9 -22.00 35.43 -4.10
N ILE A 10 -22.36 34.23 -4.53
CA ILE A 10 -22.32 33.02 -3.72
C ILE A 10 -20.85 32.55 -3.66
N CYS A 11 -20.17 32.86 -2.54
CA CYS A 11 -18.89 32.21 -2.22
C CYS A 11 -19.13 30.74 -1.88
N LEU A 12 -18.86 29.86 -2.79
CA LEU A 12 -18.75 28.44 -2.52
C LEU A 12 -17.51 28.21 -1.63
N TYR A 13 -17.71 28.09 -0.33
CA TYR A 13 -16.68 27.58 0.56
C TYR A 13 -16.46 26.10 0.21
N ALA A 14 -15.32 25.77 -0.40
CA ALA A 14 -14.88 24.39 -0.53
C ALA A 14 -14.74 23.82 0.89
N GLN A 15 -15.58 22.84 1.25
CA GLN A 15 -15.44 22.14 2.52
C GLN A 15 -14.05 21.48 2.54
N SER A 16 -13.32 21.71 3.62
CA SER A 16 -12.05 21.02 3.86
C SER A 16 -12.28 19.51 3.82
N PRO A 17 -11.39 18.72 3.19
CA PRO A 17 -11.57 17.28 3.14
C PRO A 17 -11.68 16.72 4.55
N THR A 18 -12.64 15.82 4.76
CA THR A 18 -12.88 15.13 6.05
C THR A 18 -11.80 14.11 6.42
N TRP A 19 -10.73 14.04 5.64
CA TRP A 19 -9.60 13.11 5.80
C TRP A 19 -8.27 13.85 5.72
N ASP A 20 -7.24 13.30 6.40
CA ASP A 20 -5.91 13.90 6.48
C ASP A 20 -4.92 13.22 5.54
N SER A 21 -4.27 14.00 4.68
CA SER A 21 -3.18 13.54 3.80
C SER A 21 -1.79 13.70 4.43
N THR A 22 -1.67 14.45 5.53
CA THR A 22 -0.39 14.82 6.15
C THR A 22 0.02 13.91 7.29
N GLY A 23 -0.94 13.21 7.92
CA GLY A 23 -0.68 12.30 9.04
C GLY A 23 0.35 11.22 8.68
N ARG A 24 1.37 11.09 9.53
CA ARG A 24 2.42 10.06 9.45
C ARG A 24 2.54 9.32 10.76
N PRO A 25 2.96 8.05 10.75
CA PRO A 25 3.27 7.33 11.98
C PRO A 25 4.38 8.02 12.79
N ASN A 26 4.35 7.89 14.11
CA ASN A 26 5.33 8.53 15.00
C ASN A 26 6.79 8.17 14.68
N ASN A 27 7.02 6.95 14.18
CA ASN A 27 8.35 6.47 13.83
C ASN A 27 8.73 6.71 12.34
N TYR A 28 7.88 7.40 11.58
CA TYR A 28 8.04 7.55 10.13
C TYR A 28 9.37 8.21 9.77
N ALA A 29 9.67 9.40 10.32
CA ALA A 29 10.87 10.14 10.00
C ALA A 29 12.15 9.33 10.32
N ILE A 30 12.20 8.68 11.50
CA ILE A 30 13.32 7.84 11.92
C ILE A 30 13.51 6.66 10.97
N LYS A 31 12.41 6.00 10.55
CA LYS A 31 12.47 4.88 9.61
C LYS A 31 12.94 5.30 8.22
N VAL A 32 12.47 6.44 7.72
CA VAL A 32 12.91 6.97 6.43
C VAL A 32 14.39 7.32 6.46
N GLU A 33 14.89 7.94 7.54
CA GLU A 33 16.30 8.23 7.74
C GLU A 33 17.14 6.94 7.77
N GLN A 34 16.70 5.92 8.53
CA GLN A 34 17.35 4.61 8.54
C GLN A 34 17.44 4.00 7.14
N PHE A 35 16.34 4.00 6.39
CA PHE A 35 16.32 3.43 5.05
C PHE A 35 17.28 4.15 4.09
N ARG A 36 17.35 5.48 4.18
CA ARG A 36 18.31 6.29 3.39
C ARG A 36 19.78 6.05 3.75
N SER A 37 20.06 5.63 4.99
CA SER A 37 21.42 5.32 5.43
C SER A 37 21.91 3.93 5.02
N TYR A 38 21.02 3.06 4.56
CA TYR A 38 21.38 1.71 4.16
C TYR A 38 21.97 1.71 2.74
N PRO A 39 22.96 0.83 2.47
CA PRO A 39 23.48 0.69 1.12
C PRO A 39 22.42 0.15 0.17
N ASP A 40 22.37 0.70 -1.03
CA ASP A 40 21.50 0.29 -2.12
C ASP A 40 22.28 -0.52 -3.15
N ALA A 41 21.62 -1.48 -3.81
CA ALA A 41 22.16 -2.23 -4.92
C ALA A 41 21.11 -2.42 -6.03
N GLY A 42 21.55 -2.32 -7.28
CA GLY A 42 20.69 -2.55 -8.45
C GLY A 42 20.13 -3.99 -8.53
N THR A 43 20.61 -4.91 -7.69
CA THR A 43 20.11 -6.28 -7.56
C THR A 43 19.05 -6.44 -6.48
N ASP A 44 18.76 -5.40 -5.69
CA ASP A 44 17.86 -5.47 -4.56
C ASP A 44 16.41 -5.78 -4.97
N TYR A 45 15.71 -6.52 -4.10
CA TYR A 45 14.27 -6.75 -4.15
C TYR A 45 13.63 -5.98 -2.99
N VAL A 46 13.01 -4.86 -3.29
CA VAL A 46 12.41 -3.98 -2.29
C VAL A 46 10.98 -4.39 -1.99
N PHE A 47 10.67 -4.63 -0.71
CA PHE A 47 9.31 -4.88 -0.20
C PHE A 47 8.80 -3.59 0.46
N LEU A 48 7.95 -2.86 -0.26
CA LEU A 48 7.48 -1.52 0.09
C LEU A 48 6.05 -1.57 0.63
N GLY A 49 5.81 -1.01 1.82
CA GLY A 49 4.48 -1.03 2.40
C GLY A 49 4.37 -0.51 3.84
N ASN A 50 3.39 -1.04 4.55
CA ASN A 50 3.07 -0.67 5.93
C ASN A 50 3.52 -1.74 6.96
N SER A 51 2.78 -1.87 8.09
CA SER A 51 3.05 -2.85 9.15
C SER A 51 3.02 -4.31 8.65
N ILE A 52 2.14 -4.64 7.72
CA ILE A 52 2.05 -6.00 7.16
C ILE A 52 3.34 -6.34 6.40
N THR A 53 3.92 -5.38 5.68
CA THR A 53 5.22 -5.54 5.03
C THR A 53 6.37 -5.55 6.02
N ALA A 54 6.31 -4.72 7.07
CA ALA A 54 7.34 -4.61 8.10
C ALA A 54 7.45 -5.86 9.00
N GLY A 55 6.39 -6.66 9.10
CA GLY A 55 6.21 -7.70 10.12
C GLY A 55 6.98 -9.00 9.89
N THR A 56 7.88 -9.07 8.91
CA THR A 56 8.69 -10.26 8.63
C THR A 56 10.09 -9.90 8.15
N ASP A 57 11.04 -10.80 8.30
CA ASP A 57 12.31 -10.77 7.57
C ASP A 57 12.12 -11.42 6.19
N TRP A 58 12.22 -10.63 5.14
CA TRP A 58 12.02 -11.10 3.77
C TRP A 58 13.14 -12.01 3.28
N ASN A 59 14.36 -11.82 3.78
CA ASN A 59 15.49 -12.66 3.39
C ASN A 59 15.33 -14.08 3.96
N GLU A 60 15.03 -14.19 5.25
CA GLU A 60 14.80 -15.47 5.89
C GLU A 60 13.54 -16.14 5.33
N LEU A 61 12.43 -15.41 5.22
CA LEU A 61 11.15 -15.94 4.75
C LEU A 61 11.22 -16.51 3.33
N LEU A 62 11.97 -15.86 2.42
CA LEU A 62 12.04 -16.21 1.00
C LEU A 62 13.30 -17.00 0.63
N GLY A 63 14.28 -17.13 1.53
CA GLY A 63 15.56 -17.76 1.27
C GLY A 63 16.42 -16.99 0.28
N ILE A 64 16.40 -15.64 0.36
CA ILE A 64 17.16 -14.72 -0.50
C ILE A 64 18.10 -13.86 0.36
N THR A 65 19.03 -13.15 -0.26
CA THR A 65 20.00 -12.27 0.45
C THR A 65 19.89 -10.81 0.07
N ASN A 66 19.11 -10.51 -0.96
CA ASN A 66 18.96 -9.17 -1.54
C ASN A 66 17.56 -8.57 -1.31
N GLY A 67 16.80 -9.09 -0.36
CA GLY A 67 15.54 -8.52 0.10
C GLY A 67 15.76 -7.27 0.96
N ARG A 68 15.03 -6.20 0.69
CA ARG A 68 15.05 -4.97 1.47
C ARG A 68 13.66 -4.68 2.01
N ASN A 69 13.48 -4.81 3.32
CA ASN A 69 12.23 -4.44 3.95
C ASN A 69 12.13 -2.92 4.04
N ARG A 70 11.12 -2.35 3.37
CA ARG A 70 10.77 -0.93 3.37
C ARG A 70 9.33 -0.73 3.87
N GLY A 71 8.91 -1.57 4.83
CA GLY A 71 7.66 -1.44 5.56
C GLY A 71 7.78 -0.46 6.73
N ILE A 72 6.78 0.41 6.91
CA ILE A 72 6.64 1.27 8.09
C ILE A 72 5.26 1.05 8.69
N SER A 73 5.20 0.63 9.97
CA SER A 73 3.90 0.42 10.65
C SER A 73 3.07 1.70 10.66
N GLY A 74 1.80 1.60 10.26
CA GLY A 74 0.88 2.73 10.18
C GLY A 74 1.02 3.58 8.91
N ASP A 75 1.99 3.29 8.02
CA ASP A 75 2.20 4.07 6.79
C ASP A 75 1.01 3.92 5.83
N ASN A 76 0.83 4.94 5.01
CA ASN A 76 -0.25 5.08 4.05
C ASN A 76 0.28 5.48 2.67
N THR A 77 -0.60 5.62 1.69
CA THR A 77 -0.20 5.91 0.31
C THR A 77 0.52 7.25 0.16
N PHE A 78 0.22 8.24 0.97
CA PHE A 78 0.88 9.54 0.96
C PHE A 78 2.29 9.46 1.55
N GLY A 79 2.47 8.70 2.65
CA GLY A 79 3.78 8.47 3.24
C GLY A 79 4.70 7.73 2.29
N VAL A 80 4.22 6.68 1.62
CA VAL A 80 5.00 5.98 0.60
C VAL A 80 5.41 6.92 -0.54
N LEU A 81 4.49 7.77 -1.05
CA LEU A 81 4.81 8.75 -2.09
C LEU A 81 5.87 9.75 -1.66
N GLU A 82 5.81 10.22 -0.42
CA GLU A 82 6.77 11.18 0.12
C GLU A 82 8.19 10.60 0.20
N ARG A 83 8.33 9.33 0.61
CA ARG A 83 9.63 8.65 0.74
C ARG A 83 10.06 7.82 -0.46
N LEU A 84 9.35 7.86 -1.58
CA LEU A 84 9.58 6.94 -2.70
C LEU A 84 11.01 7.07 -3.29
N ASN A 85 11.65 8.23 -3.16
CA ASN A 85 13.01 8.45 -3.60
C ASN A 85 14.04 7.54 -2.90
N GLU A 86 13.80 7.14 -1.63
CA GLU A 86 14.69 6.20 -0.92
C GLU A 86 14.69 4.79 -1.53
N VAL A 87 13.68 4.48 -2.34
CA VAL A 87 13.57 3.24 -3.11
C VAL A 87 14.16 3.43 -4.51
N THR A 88 13.79 4.52 -5.19
CA THR A 88 14.13 4.72 -6.62
C THR A 88 15.58 5.09 -6.84
N GLN A 89 16.25 5.74 -5.87
CA GLN A 89 17.66 6.10 -6.00
C GLN A 89 18.58 4.89 -6.16
N GLY A 90 18.28 3.76 -5.50
CA GLY A 90 19.04 2.51 -5.59
C GLY A 90 18.82 1.74 -6.88
N LYS A 91 17.84 2.15 -7.71
CA LYS A 91 17.45 1.46 -8.96
C LYS A 91 17.32 -0.05 -8.78
N PRO A 92 16.50 -0.53 -7.81
CA PRO A 92 16.43 -1.94 -7.47
C PRO A 92 15.94 -2.78 -8.65
N ALA A 93 16.31 -4.07 -8.68
CA ALA A 93 15.84 -4.98 -9.72
C ALA A 93 14.31 -5.15 -9.69
N LYS A 94 13.73 -5.20 -8.48
CA LYS A 94 12.30 -5.43 -8.28
C LYS A 94 11.77 -4.60 -7.12
N VAL A 95 10.52 -4.15 -7.23
CA VAL A 95 9.76 -3.58 -6.11
C VAL A 95 8.42 -4.28 -5.98
N PHE A 96 8.12 -4.79 -4.77
CA PHE A 96 6.86 -5.43 -4.39
C PHE A 96 6.10 -4.47 -3.47
N ILE A 97 4.94 -3.98 -3.91
CA ILE A 97 4.20 -2.92 -3.22
C ILE A 97 2.90 -3.48 -2.63
N LEU A 98 2.73 -3.34 -1.31
CA LEU A 98 1.46 -3.60 -0.61
C LEU A 98 1.18 -2.45 0.36
N ILE A 99 0.24 -1.57 0.00
CA ILE A 99 -0.10 -0.36 0.77
C ILE A 99 -1.56 0.02 0.53
N GLY A 100 -2.21 0.71 1.47
CA GLY A 100 -3.54 1.30 1.30
C GLY A 100 -4.54 0.96 2.40
N ILE A 101 -4.34 -0.11 3.18
CA ILE A 101 -5.31 -0.51 4.23
C ILE A 101 -5.41 0.57 5.33
N ASN A 102 -4.35 1.32 5.64
CA ASN A 102 -4.39 2.43 6.58
C ASN A 102 -5.10 3.66 6.00
N ASP A 103 -5.06 3.84 4.68
CA ASP A 103 -5.85 4.85 3.99
C ASP A 103 -7.35 4.55 4.11
N VAL A 104 -7.74 3.29 3.88
CA VAL A 104 -9.12 2.80 4.06
C VAL A 104 -9.58 2.98 5.50
N ALA A 105 -8.74 2.61 6.49
CA ALA A 105 -9.02 2.83 7.90
C ALA A 105 -9.21 4.30 8.27
N GLY A 106 -8.45 5.18 7.62
CA GLY A 106 -8.53 6.64 7.76
C GLY A 106 -9.63 7.30 6.91
N ASN A 107 -10.54 6.52 6.32
CA ASN A 107 -11.64 7.00 5.46
C ASN A 107 -11.19 7.90 4.31
N LYS A 108 -9.99 7.68 3.77
CA LYS A 108 -9.56 8.38 2.54
C LYS A 108 -10.41 7.89 1.36
N PRO A 109 -10.84 8.77 0.46
CA PRO A 109 -11.61 8.35 -0.71
C PRO A 109 -10.85 7.30 -1.53
N ASP A 110 -11.53 6.23 -1.93
CA ASP A 110 -10.92 5.12 -2.68
C ASP A 110 -10.24 5.59 -3.98
N SER A 111 -10.85 6.57 -4.67
CA SER A 111 -10.30 7.17 -5.88
C SER A 111 -8.97 7.91 -5.62
N VAL A 112 -8.80 8.51 -4.45
CA VAL A 112 -7.55 9.16 -4.03
C VAL A 112 -6.47 8.12 -3.78
N ILE A 113 -6.83 7.01 -3.12
CA ILE A 113 -5.92 5.88 -2.86
C ILE A 113 -5.40 5.32 -4.20
N VAL A 114 -6.30 5.02 -5.13
CA VAL A 114 -5.94 4.49 -6.47
C VAL A 114 -5.12 5.49 -7.28
N ASN A 115 -5.46 6.78 -7.20
CA ASN A 115 -4.64 7.81 -7.85
C ASN A 115 -3.21 7.85 -7.30
N ASN A 116 -3.04 7.69 -5.98
CA ASN A 116 -1.72 7.59 -5.37
C ASN A 116 -0.94 6.36 -5.87
N TYR A 117 -1.60 5.21 -6.10
CA TYR A 117 -0.96 4.04 -6.70
C TYR A 117 -0.43 4.33 -8.11
N LYS A 118 -1.24 4.96 -8.96
CA LYS A 118 -0.82 5.37 -10.31
C LYS A 118 0.37 6.34 -10.26
N ARG A 119 0.36 7.28 -9.32
CA ARG A 119 1.48 8.20 -9.10
C ARG A 119 2.77 7.48 -8.67
N MET A 120 2.67 6.49 -7.75
CA MET A 120 3.82 5.65 -7.34
C MET A 120 4.41 4.91 -8.54
N VAL A 121 3.57 4.22 -9.30
CA VAL A 121 3.99 3.43 -10.47
C VAL A 121 4.67 4.31 -11.51
N ARG A 122 4.07 5.45 -11.87
CA ARG A 122 4.62 6.37 -12.86
C ARG A 122 5.94 6.99 -12.39
N ARG A 123 6.03 7.31 -11.11
CA ARG A 123 7.24 7.86 -10.53
C ARG A 123 8.37 6.83 -10.51
N ILE A 124 8.11 5.57 -10.14
CA ILE A 124 9.12 4.50 -10.20
C ILE A 124 9.59 4.31 -11.63
N LYS A 125 8.70 4.26 -12.62
CA LYS A 125 9.08 4.14 -14.04
C LYS A 125 9.94 5.29 -14.53
N ALA A 126 9.67 6.51 -14.09
CA ALA A 126 10.43 7.69 -14.47
C ALA A 126 11.82 7.73 -13.80
N GLU A 127 11.89 7.43 -12.50
CA GLU A 127 13.12 7.55 -11.70
C GLU A 127 13.99 6.29 -11.77
N SER A 128 13.40 5.12 -12.00
CA SER A 128 14.08 3.81 -12.05
C SER A 128 13.49 2.91 -13.14
N PRO A 129 13.72 3.23 -14.43
CA PRO A 129 13.02 2.61 -15.56
C PRO A 129 13.31 1.11 -15.75
N THR A 130 14.40 0.59 -15.18
CA THR A 130 14.76 -0.84 -15.23
C THR A 130 14.12 -1.67 -14.13
N THR A 131 13.54 -1.03 -13.10
CA THR A 131 12.90 -1.71 -11.97
C THR A 131 11.61 -2.41 -12.40
N LYS A 132 11.52 -3.71 -12.15
CA LYS A 132 10.26 -4.46 -12.33
C LYS A 132 9.31 -4.17 -11.18
N ILE A 133 8.10 -3.72 -11.50
CA ILE A 133 7.08 -3.34 -10.51
C ILE A 133 6.07 -4.47 -10.35
N TYR A 134 5.92 -4.95 -9.11
CA TYR A 134 4.91 -5.91 -8.68
C TYR A 134 3.99 -5.23 -7.68
N PHE A 135 2.76 -4.92 -8.10
CA PHE A 135 1.77 -4.33 -7.22
C PHE A 135 0.85 -5.43 -6.70
N GLN A 136 0.55 -5.41 -5.39
CA GLN A 136 -0.19 -6.47 -4.74
C GLN A 136 -1.57 -5.96 -4.32
N THR A 137 -2.60 -6.82 -4.44
CA THR A 137 -3.94 -6.51 -3.95
C THR A 137 -3.97 -6.48 -2.43
N LEU A 138 -4.80 -5.60 -1.85
CA LEU A 138 -5.02 -5.53 -0.41
C LEU A 138 -5.56 -6.86 0.11
N LEU A 139 -5.07 -7.28 1.28
CA LEU A 139 -5.57 -8.45 1.99
C LEU A 139 -7.00 -8.21 2.51
N PRO A 140 -7.80 -9.27 2.70
CA PRO A 140 -9.03 -9.15 3.45
C PRO A 140 -8.74 -8.83 4.92
N VAL A 141 -9.76 -8.39 5.67
CA VAL A 141 -9.73 -8.19 7.12
C VAL A 141 -10.77 -9.07 7.79
N ASN A 142 -10.68 -9.28 9.11
CA ASN A 142 -11.66 -10.08 9.85
C ASN A 142 -12.16 -9.32 11.08
N ASN A 143 -13.43 -8.94 11.07
CA ASN A 143 -14.09 -8.14 12.10
C ASN A 143 -14.59 -8.93 13.31
N GLU A 144 -14.28 -10.22 13.41
CA GLU A 144 -14.57 -11.04 14.60
C GLU A 144 -13.52 -10.89 15.71
N PHE A 145 -12.44 -10.12 15.44
CA PHE A 145 -11.43 -9.73 16.42
C PHE A 145 -11.78 -8.40 17.10
N GLU A 146 -10.92 -7.91 18.01
CA GLU A 146 -11.09 -6.60 18.63
C GLU A 146 -11.32 -5.49 17.59
N LYS A 147 -12.24 -4.57 17.92
CA LYS A 147 -12.67 -3.51 17.02
C LYS A 147 -11.49 -2.65 16.55
N ARG A 148 -11.38 -2.50 15.23
CA ARG A 148 -10.41 -1.63 14.54
C ARG A 148 -11.09 -0.80 13.47
N ASN A 149 -10.54 0.36 13.16
CA ASN A 149 -11.02 1.22 12.07
C ASN A 149 -10.87 0.57 10.68
N HIS A 150 -10.07 -0.49 10.57
CA HIS A 150 -9.85 -1.27 9.35
C HIS A 150 -11.04 -2.19 9.00
N PHE A 151 -11.88 -2.54 9.98
CA PHE A 151 -12.94 -3.52 9.83
C PHE A 151 -14.20 -2.91 9.20
N ASN A 152 -15.04 -3.80 8.64
CA ASN A 152 -16.27 -3.43 7.93
C ASN A 152 -16.02 -2.48 6.74
N LYS A 153 -14.91 -2.72 6.03
CA LYS A 153 -14.45 -1.96 4.86
C LYS A 153 -14.30 -2.86 3.62
N ASP A 154 -14.96 -4.02 3.63
CA ASP A 154 -14.80 -5.06 2.60
C ASP A 154 -15.14 -4.55 1.19
N GLU A 155 -16.17 -3.70 1.07
CA GLU A 155 -16.57 -3.10 -0.20
C GLU A 155 -15.49 -2.15 -0.75
N HIS A 156 -14.89 -1.32 0.12
CA HIS A 156 -13.77 -0.45 -0.24
C HIS A 156 -12.57 -1.27 -0.70
N ILE A 157 -12.20 -2.31 0.06
CA ILE A 157 -11.10 -3.21 -0.29
C ILE A 157 -11.37 -3.89 -1.64
N ALA A 158 -12.58 -4.41 -1.86
CA ALA A 158 -12.96 -5.06 -3.11
C ALA A 158 -12.89 -4.10 -4.30
N TRP A 159 -13.40 -2.89 -4.16
CA TRP A 159 -13.35 -1.87 -5.21
C TRP A 159 -11.90 -1.49 -5.52
N ILE A 160 -11.08 -1.19 -4.51
CA ILE A 160 -9.67 -0.84 -4.66
C ILE A 160 -8.91 -1.98 -5.36
N ASN A 161 -9.13 -3.24 -4.96
CA ASN A 161 -8.48 -4.39 -5.58
C ASN A 161 -8.86 -4.55 -7.06
N ASN A 162 -10.08 -4.25 -7.44
CA ASN A 162 -10.49 -4.22 -8.84
C ASN A 162 -9.77 -3.12 -9.63
N GLU A 163 -9.63 -1.93 -9.04
CA GLU A 163 -8.89 -0.83 -9.67
C GLU A 163 -7.37 -1.13 -9.75
N ILE A 164 -6.77 -1.81 -8.77
CA ILE A 164 -5.39 -2.30 -8.85
C ILE A 164 -5.22 -3.22 -10.09
N LYS A 165 -6.15 -4.15 -10.31
CA LYS A 165 -6.10 -5.06 -11.46
C LYS A 165 -6.21 -4.31 -12.80
N LYS A 166 -7.10 -3.32 -12.89
CA LYS A 166 -7.20 -2.44 -14.07
C LYS A 166 -5.91 -1.65 -14.30
N MET A 167 -5.37 -1.06 -13.24
CA MET A 167 -4.10 -0.32 -13.28
C MET A 167 -2.95 -1.20 -13.80
N GLY A 168 -2.93 -2.50 -13.49
CA GLY A 168 -1.95 -3.43 -14.02
C GLY A 168 -1.89 -3.44 -15.54
N ASN A 169 -3.05 -3.47 -16.19
CA ASN A 169 -3.17 -3.42 -17.64
C ASN A 169 -2.82 -2.04 -18.21
N GLU A 170 -3.35 -0.97 -17.59
CA GLU A 170 -3.13 0.41 -18.02
C GLU A 170 -1.66 0.80 -17.93
N GLU A 171 -1.03 0.49 -16.81
CA GLU A 171 0.37 0.84 -16.54
C GLU A 171 1.36 -0.25 -16.96
N LYS A 172 0.91 -1.37 -17.55
CA LYS A 172 1.76 -2.49 -18.01
C LYS A 172 2.74 -2.95 -16.93
N ILE A 173 2.21 -3.23 -15.73
CA ILE A 173 2.93 -3.77 -14.58
C ILE A 173 2.33 -5.11 -14.16
N THR A 174 3.08 -5.89 -13.39
CA THR A 174 2.58 -7.16 -12.87
C THR A 174 1.76 -6.93 -11.60
N ILE A 175 0.52 -7.46 -11.59
CA ILE A 175 -0.30 -7.51 -10.39
C ILE A 175 -0.22 -8.91 -9.77
N ILE A 176 0.03 -8.96 -8.46
CA ILE A 176 -0.03 -10.19 -7.66
C ILE A 176 -1.31 -10.14 -6.85
N ASP A 177 -2.27 -10.99 -7.20
CA ASP A 177 -3.57 -11.05 -6.52
C ASP A 177 -3.47 -11.86 -5.24
N LEU A 178 -3.14 -11.22 -4.13
CA LEU A 178 -3.03 -11.87 -2.82
C LEU A 178 -4.42 -12.17 -2.21
N HIS A 179 -5.38 -11.28 -2.41
CA HIS A 179 -6.66 -11.28 -1.70
C HIS A 179 -7.35 -12.65 -1.64
N PRO A 180 -7.57 -13.38 -2.76
CA PRO A 180 -8.30 -14.64 -2.74
C PRO A 180 -7.61 -15.76 -1.95
N HIS A 181 -6.29 -15.69 -1.79
CA HIS A 181 -5.51 -16.69 -1.08
C HIS A 181 -5.62 -16.59 0.45
N PHE A 182 -6.18 -15.50 0.94
CA PHE A 182 -6.33 -15.22 2.37
C PHE A 182 -7.78 -15.25 2.85
N LEU A 183 -8.74 -15.52 1.94
CA LEU A 183 -10.15 -15.59 2.29
C LEU A 183 -10.49 -16.91 2.98
N GLY A 184 -11.21 -16.83 4.09
CA GLY A 184 -11.96 -17.92 4.69
C GLY A 184 -13.29 -18.18 3.99
N ALA A 185 -14.03 -19.19 4.44
CA ALA A 185 -15.36 -19.52 3.94
C ALA A 185 -16.38 -18.39 4.15
N ASP A 186 -16.18 -17.56 5.16
CA ASP A 186 -16.94 -16.36 5.52
C ASP A 186 -16.59 -15.12 4.69
N LYS A 187 -15.68 -15.26 3.72
CA LYS A 187 -15.10 -14.17 2.88
C LYS A 187 -14.36 -13.10 3.67
N LYS A 188 -13.87 -13.42 4.86
CA LYS A 188 -13.00 -12.59 5.70
C LYS A 188 -11.58 -13.15 5.69
N LEU A 189 -10.64 -12.41 6.26
CA LEU A 189 -9.29 -12.92 6.50
C LEU A 189 -9.38 -14.19 7.35
N GLU A 190 -8.91 -15.31 6.78
CA GLU A 190 -8.97 -16.62 7.44
C GLU A 190 -8.25 -16.57 8.79
N LYS A 191 -8.92 -16.97 9.86
CA LYS A 191 -8.44 -16.87 11.25
C LYS A 191 -7.08 -17.54 11.48
N LYS A 192 -6.83 -18.65 10.80
CA LYS A 192 -5.52 -19.35 10.91
C LYS A 192 -4.33 -18.54 10.39
N TYR A 193 -4.56 -17.47 9.63
CA TYR A 193 -3.50 -16.63 9.05
C TYR A 193 -3.26 -15.33 9.80
N THR A 194 -4.03 -15.05 10.85
CA THR A 194 -3.97 -13.79 11.59
C THR A 194 -4.04 -13.98 13.09
N MET A 195 -3.59 -12.99 13.85
CA MET A 195 -3.76 -12.95 15.31
C MET A 195 -4.76 -11.88 15.75
N ASP A 196 -5.05 -10.91 14.91
CA ASP A 196 -5.81 -9.71 15.25
C ASP A 196 -6.79 -9.26 14.16
N GLY A 197 -7.00 -10.10 13.14
CA GLY A 197 -7.90 -9.83 12.03
C GLY A 197 -7.37 -8.87 10.97
N LEU A 198 -6.11 -8.43 11.08
CA LEU A 198 -5.45 -7.50 10.17
C LEU A 198 -4.03 -7.94 9.80
N HIS A 199 -3.18 -8.19 10.80
CA HIS A 199 -1.79 -8.58 10.60
C HIS A 199 -1.67 -10.09 10.44
N LEU A 200 -0.69 -10.51 9.64
CA LEU A 200 -0.43 -11.93 9.42
C LEU A 200 0.39 -12.54 10.56
N ASN A 201 0.10 -13.81 10.86
CA ASN A 201 0.95 -14.67 11.67
C ASN A 201 1.91 -15.48 10.75
N ALA A 202 2.72 -16.37 11.33
CA ALA A 202 3.68 -17.19 10.60
C ALA A 202 3.03 -17.99 9.45
N ALA A 203 1.83 -18.55 9.66
CA ALA A 203 1.12 -19.31 8.62
C ALA A 203 0.68 -18.38 7.45
N GLY A 204 0.22 -17.17 7.77
CA GLY A 204 -0.13 -16.17 6.76
C GLY A 204 1.09 -15.72 5.95
N TYR A 205 2.22 -15.46 6.58
CA TYR A 205 3.46 -15.13 5.87
C TYR A 205 3.97 -16.28 5.01
N ALA A 206 3.83 -17.54 5.44
CA ALA A 206 4.18 -18.70 4.62
C ALA A 206 3.34 -18.79 3.33
N VAL A 207 2.03 -18.49 3.40
CA VAL A 207 1.18 -18.38 2.21
C VAL A 207 1.68 -17.27 1.29
N TRP A 208 1.96 -16.08 1.84
CA TRP A 208 2.46 -14.96 1.04
C TRP A 208 3.79 -15.29 0.36
N ALA A 209 4.73 -15.89 1.08
CA ALA A 209 6.00 -16.35 0.53
C ALA A 209 5.81 -17.30 -0.66
N ASN A 210 4.92 -18.27 -0.54
CA ASN A 210 4.65 -19.22 -1.63
C ASN A 210 4.09 -18.53 -2.88
N ILE A 211 3.25 -17.51 -2.72
CA ILE A 211 2.72 -16.71 -3.82
C ILE A 211 3.85 -15.89 -4.49
N LEU A 212 4.80 -15.37 -3.71
CA LEU A 212 5.89 -14.54 -4.23
C LEU A 212 7.00 -15.33 -4.94
N LYS A 213 7.24 -16.59 -4.59
CA LYS A 213 8.33 -17.42 -5.14
C LYS A 213 8.46 -17.38 -6.67
N PRO A 214 7.40 -17.46 -7.49
CA PRO A 214 7.51 -17.40 -8.95
C PRO A 214 8.08 -16.08 -9.48
N TYR A 215 7.98 -15.00 -8.72
CA TYR A 215 8.39 -13.65 -9.10
C TYR A 215 9.82 -13.30 -8.63
N LEU A 216 10.49 -14.20 -7.93
CA LEU A 216 11.86 -13.98 -7.43
C LEU A 216 12.95 -14.39 -8.45
N LYS A 217 12.55 -15.03 -9.53
CA LYS A 217 13.46 -15.46 -10.60
C LYS A 217 13.84 -14.33 -11.54
#